data_8d24269189b8b25827eeffac54fa7ffe
#
_entry.id   8d24269189b8b25827eeffac54fa7ffe
#
_cell.length_a   1.000
_cell.length_b   1.000
_cell.length_c   1.000
_cell.angle_alpha   90.00
_cell.angle_beta   90.00
_cell.angle_gamma   90.00
#
_symmetry.space_group_name_H-M   'P 1'
#
loop_
_entity.id
_entity.type
_entity.pdbx_description
1 polymer ?
#
loop_
_entity_poly.entity_id
_entity_poly.type
_entity_poly.pdbx_seq_one_letter_code
_entity_poly.pdbx_strand_id
1 'polypeptide(L)'
;MKKSLLALAVLGAFASAASAQSSVTLSGSIDAGVTGTSNNWSLGGSQSSYNAFTISGREDLGGGMAAFFVLNHRFRIQDGKMNTSTGNPGDSSNTVFWRNSFVGLSSGAGDIRMGRMLMPLQDMNGGFDAFDTGYVGSTHTGGLTATVRANSTIYYRSPSMGGFKLEAAIAAAEGQYVGDTAGTFAAGAGFSIPNALNNKERPTGLSLRYAAGPANFGYAYDQNTAGYKTDGFYGSWDFGMFKLLGQYESGKINNIGGTALEEVDIWSISTRIPVGAFILKAGYVAGTSNLPNKDANKFGIGGEYLLSKRTSLYSNVGAPGGDRATGTAGDTKFDIGITHKF
;
A
#
# COMPACT_ATOMS: atom_id res chain seq x y z
N MET A 1 -17.46 -33.08 50.45
CA MET A 1 -16.72 -33.42 49.21
C MET A 1 -17.36 -32.86 47.92
N LYS A 2 -18.69 -32.88 47.72
CA LYS A 2 -19.33 -32.35 46.49
C LYS A 2 -19.19 -30.82 46.29
N LYS A 3 -19.15 -30.03 47.39
CA LYS A 3 -19.00 -28.55 47.31
C LYS A 3 -17.59 -28.09 46.96
N SER A 4 -16.55 -28.84 47.33
CA SER A 4 -15.16 -28.54 46.99
C SER A 4 -14.81 -28.88 45.53
N LEU A 5 -15.41 -29.91 44.95
CA LEU A 5 -15.28 -30.26 43.54
C LEU A 5 -15.96 -29.22 42.63
N LEU A 6 -17.11 -28.68 43.05
CA LEU A 6 -17.78 -27.62 42.32
C LEU A 6 -16.98 -26.31 42.36
N ALA A 7 -16.38 -25.95 43.49
CA ALA A 7 -15.50 -24.80 43.61
C ALA A 7 -14.23 -24.96 42.79
N LEU A 8 -13.66 -26.17 42.72
CA LEU A 8 -12.48 -26.45 41.89
C LEU A 8 -12.80 -26.40 40.40
N ALA A 9 -13.98 -26.88 39.98
CA ALA A 9 -14.43 -26.81 38.60
C ALA A 9 -14.72 -25.36 38.16
N VAL A 10 -15.30 -24.55 39.04
CA VAL A 10 -15.51 -23.11 38.79
C VAL A 10 -14.20 -22.36 38.75
N LEU A 11 -13.26 -22.62 39.69
CA LEU A 11 -11.89 -22.04 39.65
C LEU A 11 -11.11 -22.48 38.41
N GLY A 12 -11.25 -23.74 37.97
CA GLY A 12 -10.65 -24.24 36.72
C GLY A 12 -11.23 -23.58 35.48
N ALA A 13 -12.53 -23.30 35.46
CA ALA A 13 -13.17 -22.56 34.37
C ALA A 13 -12.72 -21.09 34.31
N PHE A 14 -12.50 -20.44 35.46
CA PHE A 14 -11.94 -19.09 35.51
C PHE A 14 -10.42 -19.06 35.24
N ALA A 15 -9.67 -20.10 35.58
CA ALA A 15 -8.26 -20.17 35.28
C ALA A 15 -7.98 -20.33 33.76
N SER A 16 -8.86 -20.97 33.02
CA SER A 16 -8.75 -21.05 31.56
C SER A 16 -9.10 -19.72 30.86
N ALA A 17 -9.91 -18.86 31.49
CA ALA A 17 -10.18 -17.51 30.98
C ALA A 17 -9.03 -16.50 31.28
N ALA A 18 -8.17 -16.82 32.28
CA ALA A 18 -7.09 -15.91 32.70
C ALA A 18 -5.80 -16.00 31.85
N SER A 19 -5.74 -16.87 30.84
CA SER A 19 -4.56 -16.98 29.95
C SER A 19 -4.75 -16.34 28.58
N ALA A 20 -5.73 -15.44 28.42
CA ALA A 20 -5.80 -14.57 27.25
C ALA A 20 -4.57 -13.63 27.26
N GLN A 21 -3.48 -14.07 26.64
CA GLN A 21 -2.26 -13.27 26.56
C GLN A 21 -2.48 -12.12 25.56
N SER A 22 -2.89 -10.97 26.08
CA SER A 22 -2.94 -9.74 25.30
C SER A 22 -1.52 -9.29 24.99
N SER A 23 -1.22 -9.05 23.73
CA SER A 23 0.08 -8.50 23.31
C SER A 23 -0.10 -7.17 22.62
N VAL A 24 0.75 -6.21 22.96
CA VAL A 24 0.87 -4.96 22.22
C VAL A 24 2.29 -4.90 21.63
N THR A 25 2.38 -4.68 20.34
CA THR A 25 3.62 -4.62 19.60
C THR A 25 3.79 -3.23 19.02
N LEU A 26 4.97 -2.65 19.21
CA LEU A 26 5.46 -1.49 18.48
C LEU A 26 6.41 -1.96 17.40
N SER A 27 6.17 -1.55 16.17
CA SER A 27 7.05 -1.84 15.02
C SER A 27 7.10 -0.65 14.09
N GLY A 28 8.07 -0.61 13.19
CA GLY A 28 8.15 0.50 12.27
C GLY A 28 9.38 0.49 11.39
N SER A 29 9.55 1.59 10.66
CA SER A 29 10.72 1.85 9.84
C SER A 29 11.12 3.32 9.91
N ILE A 30 12.42 3.55 9.88
CA ILE A 30 13.05 4.85 9.75
C ILE A 30 13.94 4.80 8.52
N ASP A 31 13.75 5.78 7.66
CA ASP A 31 14.43 5.94 6.40
C ASP A 31 14.94 7.37 6.27
N ALA A 32 16.23 7.53 5.98
CA ALA A 32 16.85 8.83 5.73
C ALA A 32 17.77 8.73 4.53
N GLY A 33 17.64 9.67 3.61
CA GLY A 33 18.44 9.67 2.40
C GLY A 33 18.46 11.00 1.69
N VAL A 34 19.34 11.09 0.74
CA VAL A 34 19.41 12.18 -0.23
C VAL A 34 18.65 11.77 -1.47
N THR A 35 17.76 12.62 -1.94
CA THR A 35 17.08 12.48 -3.23
C THR A 35 17.26 13.74 -4.04
N GLY A 36 17.36 13.61 -5.35
CA GLY A 36 17.54 14.78 -6.21
C GLY A 36 17.57 14.48 -7.69
N THR A 37 17.83 15.54 -8.42
CA THR A 37 18.16 15.56 -9.85
C THR A 37 19.58 16.04 -10.04
N SER A 38 20.07 16.18 -11.28
CA SER A 38 21.37 16.76 -11.56
C SER A 38 21.54 18.20 -11.04
N ASN A 39 20.44 18.94 -10.89
CA ASN A 39 20.46 20.37 -10.59
C ASN A 39 20.02 20.70 -9.14
N ASN A 40 19.39 19.78 -8.46
CA ASN A 40 18.89 20.03 -7.11
C ASN A 40 18.79 18.72 -6.30
N TRP A 41 19.08 18.80 -5.01
CA TRP A 41 18.95 17.68 -4.09
C TRP A 41 18.45 18.13 -2.71
N SER A 42 17.88 17.21 -2.00
CA SER A 42 17.40 17.43 -0.63
C SER A 42 17.65 16.22 0.24
N LEU A 43 17.89 16.45 1.54
CA LEU A 43 17.82 15.40 2.54
C LEU A 43 16.36 15.20 2.90
N GLY A 44 15.92 13.94 2.87
CA GLY A 44 14.55 13.58 3.22
C GLY A 44 14.46 12.16 3.72
N GLY A 45 13.26 11.76 4.05
CA GLY A 45 12.91 10.39 4.35
C GLY A 45 11.96 9.85 3.29
N SER A 46 11.61 8.59 3.44
CA SER A 46 10.62 7.92 2.59
C SER A 46 11.07 7.59 1.18
N GLN A 47 12.32 7.25 1.02
CA GLN A 47 12.79 6.79 -0.28
C GLN A 47 12.56 5.27 -0.44
N SER A 48 12.72 4.47 0.62
CA SER A 48 12.51 3.01 0.55
C SER A 48 11.14 2.58 1.08
N SER A 49 10.82 3.10 2.24
CA SER A 49 9.54 2.89 2.89
C SER A 49 9.27 4.10 3.74
N TYR A 50 8.03 4.41 3.94
CA TYR A 50 7.66 5.58 4.72
C TYR A 50 8.20 5.49 6.14
N ASN A 51 8.75 6.59 6.67
CA ASN A 51 8.99 6.72 8.10
C ASN A 51 7.66 6.54 8.83
N ALA A 52 7.53 5.45 9.54
CA ALA A 52 6.29 5.08 10.18
C ALA A 52 6.53 4.26 11.44
N PHE A 53 5.60 4.39 12.37
CA PHE A 53 5.46 3.40 13.44
C PHE A 53 4.04 2.87 13.46
N THR A 54 3.91 1.64 13.92
CA THR A 54 2.65 0.92 14.05
C THR A 54 2.54 0.38 15.47
N ILE A 55 1.44 0.69 16.13
CA ILE A 55 1.02 0.06 17.37
C ILE A 55 -0.06 -0.94 16.99
N SER A 56 0.13 -2.20 17.32
CA SER A 56 -0.85 -3.24 17.10
C SER A 56 -1.03 -4.08 18.35
N GLY A 57 -2.25 -4.55 18.56
CA GLY A 57 -2.56 -5.43 19.68
C GLY A 57 -3.43 -6.60 19.23
N ARG A 58 -3.31 -7.72 19.95
CA ARG A 58 -4.12 -8.91 19.74
C ARG A 58 -4.46 -9.54 21.08
N GLU A 59 -5.74 -9.89 21.25
CA GLU A 59 -6.29 -10.58 22.40
C GLU A 59 -6.93 -11.89 21.93
N ASP A 60 -6.55 -13.00 22.53
CA ASP A 60 -7.21 -14.29 22.29
C ASP A 60 -8.53 -14.33 23.09
N LEU A 61 -9.62 -14.53 22.38
CA LEU A 61 -10.97 -14.62 22.97
C LEU A 61 -11.40 -16.07 23.24
N GLY A 62 -10.53 -17.04 22.96
CA GLY A 62 -10.86 -18.46 23.02
C GLY A 62 -11.64 -18.93 21.79
N GLY A 63 -11.77 -20.27 21.67
CA GLY A 63 -12.52 -20.88 20.55
C GLY A 63 -11.95 -20.59 19.16
N GLY A 64 -10.69 -20.20 19.05
CA GLY A 64 -10.04 -19.82 17.78
C GLY A 64 -10.40 -18.40 17.32
N MET A 65 -11.02 -17.59 18.17
CA MET A 65 -11.32 -16.18 17.91
C MET A 65 -10.30 -15.26 18.56
N ALA A 66 -10.05 -14.11 17.95
CA ALA A 66 -9.26 -13.05 18.57
C ALA A 66 -9.78 -11.66 18.16
N ALA A 67 -9.71 -10.71 19.09
CA ALA A 67 -9.83 -9.30 18.83
C ALA A 67 -8.44 -8.72 18.50
N PHE A 68 -8.37 -7.74 17.60
CA PHE A 68 -7.11 -7.07 17.29
C PHE A 68 -7.35 -5.63 16.86
N PHE A 69 -6.31 -4.80 16.95
CA PHE A 69 -6.32 -3.45 16.44
C PHE A 69 -4.99 -3.10 15.76
N VAL A 70 -5.04 -2.10 14.88
CA VAL A 70 -3.85 -1.53 14.24
C VAL A 70 -3.98 -0.02 14.17
N LEU A 71 -2.96 0.69 14.65
CA LEU A 71 -2.79 2.13 14.55
C LEU A 71 -1.44 2.41 13.87
N ASN A 72 -1.45 2.96 12.66
CA ASN A 72 -0.24 3.27 11.91
C ASN A 72 -0.13 4.78 11.70
N HIS A 73 1.00 5.35 12.09
CA HIS A 73 1.32 6.75 11.91
C HIS A 73 2.54 6.92 11.02
N ARG A 74 2.54 7.95 10.15
CA ARG A 74 3.68 8.33 9.32
C ARG A 74 4.18 9.72 9.69
N PHE A 75 5.49 9.90 9.67
CA PHE A 75 6.15 11.16 9.98
C PHE A 75 7.26 11.47 8.98
N ARG A 76 7.72 12.69 8.96
CA ARG A 76 8.84 13.16 8.15
C ARG A 76 10.07 13.25 9.04
N ILE A 77 11.12 12.53 8.68
CA ILE A 77 12.34 12.48 9.51
C ILE A 77 13.11 13.80 9.49
N GLN A 78 13.07 14.53 8.36
CA GLN A 78 13.85 15.74 8.14
C GLN A 78 13.38 16.93 8.98
N ASP A 79 12.14 16.97 9.45
CA ASP A 79 11.57 18.08 10.21
C ASP A 79 10.64 17.65 11.34
N GLY A 80 10.48 16.34 11.59
CA GLY A 80 9.65 15.78 12.67
C GLY A 80 8.15 15.99 12.50
N LYS A 81 7.68 16.55 11.38
CA LYS A 81 6.26 16.77 11.13
C LYS A 81 5.57 15.46 10.72
N MET A 82 4.24 15.45 10.83
CA MET A 82 3.44 14.39 10.24
C MET A 82 3.72 14.32 8.73
N ASN A 83 3.85 13.10 8.20
CA ASN A 83 3.88 12.93 6.75
C ASN A 83 2.46 13.03 6.21
N THR A 84 2.01 14.24 6.01
CA THR A 84 0.83 14.54 5.23
C THR A 84 1.22 14.30 3.78
N SER A 85 0.77 13.21 3.21
CA SER A 85 0.94 12.95 1.78
C SER A 85 0.39 14.12 0.99
N THR A 86 1.26 14.98 0.50
CA THR A 86 0.91 16.16 -0.30
C THR A 86 0.36 15.79 -1.70
N GLY A 87 0.07 14.52 -1.93
CA GLY A 87 -0.56 14.03 -3.15
C GLY A 87 -2.08 13.89 -3.08
N ASN A 88 -2.70 14.29 -1.99
CA ASN A 88 -4.14 14.19 -1.81
C ASN A 88 -4.83 15.54 -1.92
N PRO A 89 -5.48 15.85 -3.05
CA PRO A 89 -6.22 17.10 -3.22
C PRO A 89 -7.34 17.31 -2.20
N GLY A 90 -7.68 16.30 -1.42
CA GLY A 90 -8.76 16.38 -0.45
C GLY A 90 -8.34 16.25 1.01
N ASP A 91 -7.08 16.01 1.32
CA ASP A 91 -6.57 16.07 2.69
C ASP A 91 -5.96 17.46 2.96
N SER A 92 -6.74 18.49 2.62
CA SER A 92 -6.36 19.90 2.78
C SER A 92 -6.21 20.33 4.26
N SER A 93 -6.60 19.47 5.20
CA SER A 93 -6.57 19.78 6.61
C SER A 93 -5.27 19.39 7.32
N ASN A 94 -4.32 18.73 6.69
CA ASN A 94 -3.05 18.28 7.32
C ASN A 94 -3.24 17.53 8.65
N THR A 95 -4.39 16.92 8.89
CA THR A 95 -4.82 16.49 10.23
C THR A 95 -5.04 14.99 10.39
N VAL A 96 -4.84 14.18 9.35
CA VAL A 96 -4.98 12.72 9.50
C VAL A 96 -3.76 12.16 10.19
N PHE A 97 -3.84 12.06 11.51
CA PHE A 97 -2.76 11.51 12.34
C PHE A 97 -2.54 10.02 12.05
N TRP A 98 -3.62 9.23 11.95
CA TRP A 98 -3.54 7.79 11.70
C TRP A 98 -3.78 7.45 10.22
N ARG A 99 -2.79 6.85 9.58
CA ARG A 99 -2.91 6.32 8.21
C ARG A 99 -3.82 5.09 8.16
N ASN A 100 -3.59 4.14 9.06
CA ASN A 100 -4.50 3.04 9.35
C ASN A 100 -4.93 3.16 10.81
N SER A 101 -6.21 2.98 11.06
CA SER A 101 -6.79 3.03 12.41
C SER A 101 -8.06 2.19 12.39
N PHE A 102 -7.93 0.94 12.85
CA PHE A 102 -9.03 -0.01 12.82
C PHE A 102 -8.95 -1.04 13.95
N VAL A 103 -10.09 -1.60 14.28
CA VAL A 103 -10.26 -2.77 15.15
C VAL A 103 -10.88 -3.90 14.34
N GLY A 104 -10.61 -5.14 14.72
CA GLY A 104 -11.15 -6.29 14.02
C GLY A 104 -11.34 -7.51 14.92
N LEU A 105 -12.09 -8.47 14.37
CA LEU A 105 -12.27 -9.81 14.93
C LEU A 105 -11.77 -10.82 13.90
N SER A 106 -10.99 -11.79 14.34
CA SER A 106 -10.54 -12.91 13.53
C SER A 106 -11.09 -14.22 14.04
N SER A 107 -11.33 -15.15 13.13
CA SER A 107 -11.79 -16.52 13.42
C SER A 107 -11.28 -17.48 12.34
N GLY A 108 -11.65 -18.74 12.41
CA GLY A 108 -11.39 -19.73 11.35
C GLY A 108 -12.06 -19.38 10.02
N ALA A 109 -13.08 -18.52 10.01
CA ALA A 109 -13.75 -18.03 8.80
C ALA A 109 -13.09 -16.78 8.19
N GLY A 110 -12.00 -16.28 8.78
CA GLY A 110 -11.32 -15.07 8.35
C GLY A 110 -11.41 -13.93 9.34
N ASP A 111 -11.16 -12.71 8.89
CA ASP A 111 -11.24 -11.53 9.74
C ASP A 111 -12.18 -10.45 9.19
N ILE A 112 -12.86 -9.75 10.08
CA ILE A 112 -13.65 -8.55 9.81
C ILE A 112 -12.98 -7.39 10.54
N ARG A 113 -12.82 -6.27 9.85
CA ARG A 113 -12.18 -5.04 10.34
C ARG A 113 -13.08 -3.86 10.15
N MET A 114 -13.02 -2.89 11.05
CA MET A 114 -13.79 -1.65 10.99
C MET A 114 -12.89 -0.46 11.32
N GLY A 115 -12.92 0.58 10.48
CA GLY A 115 -12.15 1.80 10.68
C GLY A 115 -11.59 2.38 9.39
N ARG A 116 -10.44 3.04 9.47
CA ARG A 116 -9.70 3.57 8.32
C ARG A 116 -8.58 2.61 7.94
N MET A 117 -8.53 2.18 6.69
CA MET A 117 -7.51 1.24 6.20
C MET A 117 -7.31 1.31 4.68
N LEU A 118 -6.27 0.63 4.21
CA LEU A 118 -6.04 0.43 2.77
C LEU A 118 -7.21 -0.31 2.12
N MET A 119 -7.56 0.08 0.90
CA MET A 119 -8.50 -0.64 0.08
C MET A 119 -7.81 -1.84 -0.60
N PRO A 120 -8.57 -2.89 -0.98
CA PRO A 120 -8.01 -4.14 -1.50
C PRO A 120 -7.07 -3.99 -2.69
N LEU A 121 -7.38 -3.12 -3.66
CA LEU A 121 -6.54 -2.89 -4.84
C LEU A 121 -5.19 -2.28 -4.43
N GLN A 122 -5.19 -1.29 -3.56
CA GLN A 122 -3.96 -0.65 -3.09
C GLN A 122 -3.10 -1.59 -2.23
N ASP A 123 -3.71 -2.47 -1.44
CA ASP A 123 -2.99 -3.51 -0.68
C ASP A 123 -2.36 -4.54 -1.62
N MET A 124 -3.05 -4.85 -2.73
CA MET A 124 -2.57 -5.77 -3.75
C MET A 124 -1.38 -5.19 -4.52
N ASN A 125 -1.54 -4.01 -5.14
CA ASN A 125 -0.57 -3.49 -6.10
C ASN A 125 0.80 -3.17 -5.47
N GLY A 126 0.83 -2.75 -4.22
CA GLY A 126 2.08 -2.47 -3.49
C GLY A 126 3.01 -3.66 -3.36
N GLY A 127 2.50 -4.88 -3.46
CA GLY A 127 3.27 -6.12 -3.38
C GLY A 127 3.99 -6.56 -4.66
N PHE A 128 3.78 -5.85 -5.78
CA PHE A 128 4.26 -6.26 -7.11
C PHE A 128 5.23 -5.25 -7.75
N ASP A 129 5.84 -4.37 -6.97
CA ASP A 129 6.92 -3.48 -7.39
C ASP A 129 8.25 -3.90 -6.75
N ALA A 130 9.29 -4.05 -7.56
CA ALA A 130 10.62 -4.41 -7.09
C ALA A 130 11.25 -3.35 -6.17
N PHE A 131 10.77 -2.11 -6.22
CA PHE A 131 11.28 -0.96 -5.47
C PHE A 131 10.44 -0.60 -4.24
N ASP A 132 9.56 -1.49 -3.78
CA ASP A 132 8.74 -1.30 -2.57
C ASP A 132 7.89 -0.02 -2.58
N THR A 133 7.52 0.48 -3.76
CA THR A 133 6.69 1.68 -4.02
C THR A 133 7.24 3.01 -3.53
N GLY A 134 8.40 3.04 -2.93
CA GLY A 134 8.95 4.23 -2.25
C GLY A 134 10.14 4.89 -2.92
N TYR A 135 10.97 4.14 -3.61
CA TYR A 135 12.21 4.64 -4.24
C TYR A 135 11.96 5.39 -5.55
N VAL A 136 12.90 6.26 -5.95
CA VAL A 136 12.82 6.97 -7.25
C VAL A 136 12.76 6.01 -8.44
N GLY A 137 13.32 4.80 -8.30
CA GLY A 137 13.26 3.74 -9.30
C GLY A 137 11.91 2.99 -9.34
N SER A 138 10.97 3.25 -8.44
CA SER A 138 9.69 2.54 -8.36
C SER A 138 8.95 2.51 -9.69
N THR A 139 8.48 1.32 -10.06
CA THR A 139 7.65 1.05 -11.23
C THR A 139 6.19 0.75 -10.85
N HIS A 140 5.83 1.17 -9.66
CA HIS A 140 4.48 1.00 -9.12
C HIS A 140 3.43 1.69 -10.01
N THR A 141 2.36 0.96 -10.32
CA THR A 141 1.26 1.44 -11.17
C THR A 141 0.23 2.28 -10.42
N GLY A 142 0.37 2.46 -9.13
CA GLY A 142 -0.60 3.03 -8.19
C GLY A 142 -1.21 4.39 -8.50
N GLY A 143 -1.03 4.87 -9.72
CA GLY A 143 -1.66 6.10 -10.22
C GLY A 143 -3.14 5.95 -10.54
N LEU A 144 -3.63 4.74 -10.78
CA LEU A 144 -5.03 4.47 -11.11
C LEU A 144 -5.87 4.02 -9.92
N THR A 145 -5.28 3.82 -8.76
CA THR A 145 -6.05 3.43 -7.57
C THR A 145 -7.11 4.48 -7.27
N ALA A 146 -8.37 4.11 -7.42
CA ALA A 146 -9.50 5.00 -7.22
C ALA A 146 -9.60 5.47 -5.76
N THR A 147 -9.23 4.62 -4.80
CA THR A 147 -9.20 4.94 -3.37
C THR A 147 -8.04 4.24 -2.67
N VAL A 148 -7.03 4.97 -2.24
CA VAL A 148 -5.90 4.37 -1.50
C VAL A 148 -6.36 3.87 -0.13
N ARG A 149 -7.06 4.72 0.62
CA ARG A 149 -7.63 4.42 1.94
C ARG A 149 -9.01 5.00 2.05
N ALA A 150 -9.91 4.26 2.66
CA ALA A 150 -11.24 4.75 2.98
C ALA A 150 -11.45 4.85 4.49
N ASN A 151 -12.20 5.87 4.90
CA ASN A 151 -12.71 6.04 6.27
C ASN A 151 -13.97 5.18 6.44
N SER A 152 -14.33 4.90 7.69
CA SER A 152 -15.57 4.19 8.02
C SER A 152 -15.77 2.90 7.22
N THR A 153 -14.69 2.19 6.97
CA THR A 153 -14.69 0.98 6.13
C THR A 153 -15.03 -0.25 6.95
N ILE A 154 -15.87 -1.10 6.39
CA ILE A 154 -16.04 -2.49 6.78
C ILE A 154 -15.26 -3.32 5.77
N TYR A 155 -14.37 -4.17 6.26
CA TYR A 155 -13.46 -4.97 5.47
C TYR A 155 -13.50 -6.42 5.91
N TYR A 156 -13.63 -7.33 4.98
CA TYR A 156 -13.50 -8.76 5.20
C TYR A 156 -12.27 -9.32 4.49
N ARG A 157 -11.56 -10.22 5.16
CA ARG A 157 -10.45 -10.99 4.60
C ARG A 157 -10.67 -12.47 4.91
N SER A 158 -10.74 -13.31 3.89
CA SER A 158 -10.87 -14.76 4.06
C SER A 158 -9.60 -15.39 4.64
N PRO A 159 -9.69 -16.57 5.22
CA PRO A 159 -8.52 -17.41 5.44
C PRO A 159 -7.88 -17.80 4.09
N SER A 160 -6.65 -18.31 4.13
CA SER A 160 -6.05 -18.89 2.94
C SER A 160 -6.65 -20.28 2.68
N MET A 161 -7.21 -20.48 1.51
CA MET A 161 -7.88 -21.72 1.09
C MET A 161 -7.15 -22.27 -0.14
N GLY A 162 -6.24 -23.24 0.05
CA GLY A 162 -5.45 -23.80 -1.04
C GLY A 162 -4.59 -22.78 -1.79
N GLY A 163 -4.09 -21.74 -1.07
CA GLY A 163 -3.34 -20.63 -1.65
C GLY A 163 -4.19 -19.43 -2.06
N PHE A 164 -5.51 -19.57 -2.17
CA PHE A 164 -6.41 -18.46 -2.49
C PHE A 164 -6.79 -17.64 -1.24
N LYS A 165 -6.88 -16.34 -1.40
CA LYS A 165 -7.36 -15.38 -0.42
C LYS A 165 -8.25 -14.35 -1.10
N LEU A 166 -9.44 -14.12 -0.52
CA LEU A 166 -10.41 -13.12 -0.94
C LEU A 166 -10.41 -11.95 0.05
N GLU A 167 -10.49 -10.73 -0.46
CA GLU A 167 -10.69 -9.54 0.33
C GLU A 167 -11.81 -8.69 -0.27
N ALA A 168 -12.66 -8.14 0.58
CA ALA A 168 -13.75 -7.25 0.18
C ALA A 168 -13.89 -6.10 1.17
N ALA A 169 -14.14 -4.90 0.67
CA ALA A 169 -14.26 -3.70 1.47
C ALA A 169 -15.35 -2.78 0.94
N ILE A 170 -16.04 -2.12 1.86
CA ILE A 170 -17.00 -1.07 1.54
C ILE A 170 -16.94 0.02 2.61
N ALA A 171 -16.94 1.28 2.20
CA ALA A 171 -17.06 2.40 3.13
C ALA A 171 -18.52 2.63 3.52
N ALA A 172 -18.79 2.79 4.81
CA ALA A 172 -20.14 2.94 5.34
C ALA A 172 -20.75 4.33 5.08
N ALA A 173 -19.91 5.37 4.90
CA ALA A 173 -20.37 6.74 4.71
C ALA A 173 -20.61 7.05 3.22
N GLU A 174 -21.78 7.61 2.92
CA GLU A 174 -22.10 8.20 1.61
C GLU A 174 -21.68 9.67 1.59
N GLY A 175 -21.19 10.15 0.44
CA GLY A 175 -21.06 11.58 0.17
C GLY A 175 -20.04 12.35 1.00
N GLN A 176 -19.33 11.69 1.91
CA GLN A 176 -18.22 12.31 2.63
C GLN A 176 -16.90 12.01 1.93
N TYR A 177 -15.97 12.92 2.05
CA TYR A 177 -14.59 12.69 1.66
C TYR A 177 -14.05 11.45 2.41
N VAL A 178 -13.79 10.38 1.71
CA VAL A 178 -13.64 9.05 2.31
C VAL A 178 -12.23 8.52 2.25
N GLY A 179 -11.27 9.31 1.83
CA GLY A 179 -9.90 8.79 1.86
C GLY A 179 -8.91 9.47 0.96
N ASP A 180 -7.73 8.92 0.98
CA ASP A 180 -6.64 9.32 0.12
C ASP A 180 -6.95 8.86 -1.30
N THR A 181 -7.19 9.77 -2.22
CA THR A 181 -7.16 9.47 -3.64
C THR A 181 -5.72 9.51 -4.11
N ALA A 182 -5.24 8.45 -4.70
CA ALA A 182 -3.94 8.46 -5.33
C ALA A 182 -4.07 9.03 -6.74
N GLY A 183 -3.14 9.81 -7.14
CA GLY A 183 -3.19 10.41 -8.44
C GLY A 183 -1.84 10.80 -9.00
N THR A 184 -0.76 10.06 -8.69
CA THR A 184 0.52 10.30 -9.35
C THR A 184 1.02 9.03 -10.00
N PHE A 185 1.01 9.02 -11.30
CA PHE A 185 1.75 8.03 -12.08
C PHE A 185 3.23 8.06 -11.68
N ALA A 186 3.84 6.89 -11.57
CA ALA A 186 5.24 6.73 -11.14
C ALA A 186 6.27 7.51 -11.99
N ALA A 187 5.90 8.03 -13.14
CA ALA A 187 6.73 8.89 -14.00
C ALA A 187 6.73 10.37 -13.57
N GLY A 188 6.11 10.74 -12.45
CA GLY A 188 6.10 12.12 -11.97
C GLY A 188 5.12 13.05 -12.70
N ALA A 189 4.43 12.59 -13.74
CA ALA A 189 3.39 13.31 -14.45
C ALA A 189 2.01 12.81 -13.97
N GLY A 190 1.40 13.54 -13.04
CA GLY A 190 0.23 13.08 -12.34
C GLY A 190 -1.00 12.84 -13.22
N PHE A 191 -1.50 11.61 -13.22
CA PHE A 191 -2.92 11.39 -13.40
C PHE A 191 -3.56 11.74 -12.06
N SER A 192 -4.33 12.80 -12.01
CA SER A 192 -5.06 13.17 -10.80
C SER A 192 -6.50 12.69 -10.96
N ILE A 193 -6.93 11.80 -10.07
CA ILE A 193 -8.34 11.48 -9.95
C ILE A 193 -8.98 12.64 -9.17
N PRO A 194 -9.83 13.46 -9.78
CA PRO A 194 -10.45 14.57 -9.07
C PRO A 194 -11.32 14.03 -7.92
N ASN A 195 -11.27 14.71 -6.79
CA ASN A 195 -12.34 14.64 -5.82
C ASN A 195 -13.60 15.21 -6.49
N ALA A 196 -14.43 14.32 -7.02
CA ALA A 196 -15.61 14.76 -7.74
C ALA A 196 -16.63 15.35 -6.78
N LEU A 197 -17.21 16.45 -7.20
CA LEU A 197 -18.22 17.23 -6.51
C LEU A 197 -19.59 16.51 -6.37
N ASN A 198 -19.72 15.26 -6.83
CA ASN A 198 -20.93 14.45 -6.76
C ASN A 198 -20.63 13.10 -6.08
N ASN A 199 -20.30 13.16 -4.81
CA ASN A 199 -19.96 12.00 -3.97
C ASN A 199 -21.21 11.19 -3.60
N LYS A 200 -21.78 10.44 -4.51
CA LYS A 200 -22.97 9.60 -4.26
C LYS A 200 -22.64 8.13 -4.07
N GLU A 201 -21.48 7.70 -4.55
CA GLU A 201 -21.07 6.30 -4.49
C GLU A 201 -20.31 5.99 -3.19
N ARG A 202 -20.35 4.74 -2.80
CA ARG A 202 -19.53 4.24 -1.68
C ARG A 202 -18.25 3.65 -2.22
N PRO A 203 -17.07 4.02 -1.70
CA PRO A 203 -15.85 3.32 -2.01
C PRO A 203 -16.01 1.84 -1.75
N THR A 204 -15.74 1.04 -2.77
CA THR A 204 -15.90 -0.42 -2.73
C THR A 204 -14.66 -1.04 -3.35
N GLY A 205 -14.13 -2.09 -2.73
CA GLY A 205 -12.96 -2.79 -3.23
C GLY A 205 -13.11 -4.30 -3.09
N LEU A 206 -12.54 -5.02 -4.04
CA LEU A 206 -12.49 -6.48 -4.05
C LEU A 206 -11.10 -6.92 -4.50
N SER A 207 -10.55 -7.99 -3.91
CA SER A 207 -9.37 -8.65 -4.46
C SER A 207 -9.44 -10.17 -4.28
N LEU A 208 -8.87 -10.87 -5.25
CA LEU A 208 -8.63 -12.31 -5.20
C LEU A 208 -7.15 -12.55 -5.48
N ARG A 209 -6.46 -13.21 -4.57
CA ARG A 209 -5.04 -13.53 -4.67
C ARG A 209 -4.82 -15.03 -4.56
N TYR A 210 -3.94 -15.55 -5.39
CA TYR A 210 -3.38 -16.89 -5.28
C TYR A 210 -1.89 -16.80 -4.98
N ALA A 211 -1.43 -17.44 -3.91
CA ALA A 211 -0.03 -17.50 -3.53
C ALA A 211 0.32 -18.92 -3.07
N ALA A 212 1.12 -19.62 -3.87
CA ALA A 212 1.62 -20.96 -3.54
C ALA A 212 2.95 -21.23 -4.25
N GLY A 213 3.92 -21.78 -3.52
CA GLY A 213 5.27 -22.02 -4.04
C GLY A 213 5.90 -20.73 -4.60
N PRO A 214 6.45 -20.77 -5.83
CA PRO A 214 7.06 -19.60 -6.45
C PRO A 214 6.03 -18.59 -7.00
N ALA A 215 4.77 -18.99 -7.13
CA ALA A 215 3.71 -18.25 -7.81
C ALA A 215 2.97 -17.33 -6.86
N ASN A 216 2.70 -16.09 -7.31
CA ASN A 216 1.82 -15.16 -6.63
C ASN A 216 1.11 -14.32 -7.69
N PHE A 217 -0.21 -14.50 -7.82
CA PHE A 217 -1.03 -13.82 -8.80
C PHE A 217 -2.26 -13.21 -8.11
N GLY A 218 -2.81 -12.16 -8.68
CA GLY A 218 -4.00 -11.52 -8.14
C GLY A 218 -4.75 -10.69 -9.15
N TYR A 219 -6.03 -10.50 -8.83
CA TYR A 219 -6.91 -9.53 -9.45
C TYR A 219 -7.47 -8.64 -8.34
N ALA A 220 -7.60 -7.36 -8.61
CA ALA A 220 -8.28 -6.45 -7.70
C ALA A 220 -9.12 -5.44 -8.48
N TYR A 221 -10.18 -4.99 -7.83
CA TYR A 221 -11.11 -3.98 -8.30
C TYR A 221 -11.29 -2.92 -7.23
N ASP A 222 -11.42 -1.66 -7.63
CA ASP A 222 -11.72 -0.54 -6.75
C ASP A 222 -12.68 0.45 -7.43
N GLN A 223 -13.57 1.05 -6.63
CA GLN A 223 -14.45 2.15 -7.02
C GLN A 223 -14.39 3.24 -5.96
N ASN A 224 -14.29 4.50 -6.38
CA ASN A 224 -14.30 5.64 -5.46
C ASN A 224 -15.69 6.27 -5.30
N THR A 225 -15.77 7.34 -4.50
CA THR A 225 -17.01 8.10 -4.25
C THR A 225 -17.60 8.77 -5.49
N ALA A 226 -16.80 9.01 -6.50
CA ALA A 226 -17.21 9.60 -7.77
C ALA A 226 -17.67 8.56 -8.80
N GLY A 227 -17.60 7.27 -8.46
CA GLY A 227 -17.93 6.17 -9.35
C GLY A 227 -16.80 5.80 -10.32
N TYR A 228 -15.57 6.29 -10.14
CA TYR A 228 -14.42 5.82 -10.91
C TYR A 228 -14.08 4.42 -10.52
N LYS A 229 -13.79 3.61 -11.52
CA LYS A 229 -13.50 2.19 -11.40
C LYS A 229 -12.12 1.90 -11.92
N THR A 230 -11.41 1.05 -11.22
CA THR A 230 -10.10 0.55 -11.62
C THR A 230 -10.06 -0.96 -11.45
N ASP A 231 -9.57 -1.63 -12.46
CA ASP A 231 -9.29 -3.06 -12.46
C ASP A 231 -7.77 -3.27 -12.53
N GLY A 232 -7.25 -4.24 -11.76
CA GLY A 232 -5.83 -4.57 -11.76
C GLY A 232 -5.56 -6.06 -11.79
N PHE A 233 -4.57 -6.45 -12.58
CA PHE A 233 -4.00 -7.80 -12.63
C PHE A 233 -2.55 -7.76 -12.21
N TYR A 234 -2.15 -8.69 -11.36
CA TYR A 234 -0.86 -8.71 -10.71
C TYR A 234 -0.25 -10.09 -10.78
N GLY A 235 1.05 -10.17 -10.99
CA GLY A 235 1.75 -11.44 -11.04
C GLY A 235 3.19 -11.35 -10.59
N SER A 236 3.66 -12.37 -9.88
CA SER A 236 5.07 -12.56 -9.67
C SER A 236 5.44 -14.04 -9.65
N TRP A 237 6.67 -14.31 -10.08
CA TRP A 237 7.25 -15.65 -10.05
C TRP A 237 8.67 -15.60 -9.52
N ASP A 238 8.94 -16.41 -8.52
CA ASP A 238 10.27 -16.56 -7.94
C ASP A 238 11.00 -17.73 -8.61
N PHE A 239 12.05 -17.42 -9.38
CA PHE A 239 12.90 -18.38 -10.06
C PHE A 239 14.04 -18.91 -9.19
N GLY A 240 14.11 -18.50 -7.93
CA GLY A 240 15.19 -18.79 -7.01
C GLY A 240 16.39 -17.85 -7.17
N MET A 241 16.89 -17.66 -8.39
CA MET A 241 17.99 -16.71 -8.69
C MET A 241 17.51 -15.27 -8.88
N PHE A 242 16.28 -15.05 -9.25
CA PHE A 242 15.65 -13.74 -9.36
C PHE A 242 14.13 -13.88 -9.21
N LYS A 243 13.47 -12.80 -8.86
CA LYS A 243 12.01 -12.70 -8.83
C LYS A 243 11.55 -11.71 -9.88
N LEU A 244 10.64 -12.17 -10.77
CA LEU A 244 9.96 -11.32 -11.75
C LEU A 244 8.62 -10.87 -11.18
N LEU A 245 8.28 -9.60 -11.37
CA LEU A 245 7.02 -9.00 -10.94
C LEU A 245 6.41 -8.22 -12.10
N GLY A 246 5.09 -8.28 -12.23
CA GLY A 246 4.34 -7.56 -13.25
C GLY A 246 3.00 -7.07 -12.73
N GLN A 247 2.53 -5.95 -13.27
CA GLN A 247 1.24 -5.34 -12.96
C GLN A 247 0.60 -4.81 -14.25
N TYR A 248 -0.71 -4.85 -14.29
CA TYR A 248 -1.52 -4.16 -15.28
C TYR A 248 -2.74 -3.57 -14.57
N GLU A 249 -3.01 -2.30 -14.78
CA GLU A 249 -4.20 -1.61 -14.27
C GLU A 249 -4.87 -0.85 -15.40
N SER A 250 -6.20 -0.90 -15.41
CA SER A 250 -7.06 -0.15 -16.32
C SER A 250 -8.08 0.65 -15.53
N GLY A 251 -8.28 1.90 -15.86
CA GLY A 251 -9.20 2.78 -15.14
C GLY A 251 -9.73 3.92 -15.97
N LYS A 252 -10.89 4.43 -15.53
CA LYS A 252 -11.53 5.60 -16.15
C LYS A 252 -11.40 6.79 -15.23
N ILE A 253 -10.78 7.84 -15.74
CA ILE A 253 -10.47 9.08 -15.02
C ILE A 253 -11.17 10.26 -15.72
N ASN A 254 -11.94 11.05 -14.98
CA ASN A 254 -12.46 12.31 -15.52
C ASN A 254 -11.36 13.36 -15.59
N ASN A 255 -11.29 14.05 -16.72
CA ASN A 255 -10.40 15.19 -16.87
C ASN A 255 -10.93 16.38 -16.04
N ILE A 256 -10.07 17.00 -15.24
CA ILE A 256 -10.45 18.18 -14.43
C ILE A 256 -10.79 19.33 -15.39
N GLY A 257 -12.06 19.73 -15.41
CA GLY A 257 -12.55 20.84 -16.25
C GLY A 257 -12.96 20.49 -17.68
N GLY A 258 -12.97 19.20 -18.04
CA GLY A 258 -13.39 18.72 -19.36
C GLY A 258 -14.53 17.72 -19.31
N THR A 259 -15.26 17.61 -20.39
CA THR A 259 -16.37 16.63 -20.58
C THR A 259 -15.88 15.25 -21.04
N ALA A 260 -14.61 15.09 -21.36
CA ALA A 260 -14.05 13.83 -21.83
C ALA A 260 -13.63 12.95 -20.67
N LEU A 261 -14.09 11.70 -20.66
CA LEU A 261 -13.59 10.65 -19.79
C LEU A 261 -12.20 10.24 -20.28
N GLU A 262 -11.20 10.35 -19.43
CA GLU A 262 -9.87 9.79 -19.68
C GLU A 262 -9.89 8.31 -19.29
N GLU A 263 -9.57 7.43 -20.22
CA GLU A 263 -9.30 6.02 -19.99
C GLU A 263 -7.78 5.83 -20.00
N VAL A 264 -7.26 5.18 -18.98
CA VAL A 264 -5.81 5.00 -18.81
C VAL A 264 -5.54 3.53 -18.55
N ASP A 265 -4.58 3.00 -19.27
CA ASP A 265 -4.00 1.68 -19.06
C ASP A 265 -2.55 1.83 -18.62
N ILE A 266 -2.17 1.17 -17.54
CA ILE A 266 -0.80 1.17 -17.02
C ILE A 266 -0.33 -0.27 -16.84
N TRP A 267 0.87 -0.55 -17.28
CA TRP A 267 1.52 -1.82 -17.01
C TRP A 267 2.95 -1.62 -16.53
N SER A 268 3.43 -2.55 -15.75
CA SER A 268 4.83 -2.57 -15.33
C SER A 268 5.41 -3.97 -15.31
N ILE A 269 6.71 -4.03 -15.46
CA ILE A 269 7.53 -5.21 -15.23
C ILE A 269 8.76 -4.82 -14.44
N SER A 270 9.09 -5.60 -13.42
CA SER A 270 10.26 -5.35 -12.58
C SER A 270 10.88 -6.64 -12.05
N THR A 271 12.12 -6.57 -11.57
CA THR A 271 12.85 -7.72 -11.07
C THR A 271 13.69 -7.38 -9.85
N ARG A 272 13.83 -8.38 -8.97
CA ARG A 272 14.77 -8.41 -7.84
C ARG A 272 15.73 -9.57 -8.02
N ILE A 273 17.02 -9.31 -7.92
CA ILE A 273 18.10 -10.27 -8.12
C ILE A 273 18.97 -10.26 -6.87
N PRO A 274 18.85 -11.23 -5.95
CA PRO A 274 19.70 -11.34 -4.79
C PRO A 274 21.10 -11.84 -5.20
N VAL A 275 22.15 -11.13 -4.78
CA VAL A 275 23.55 -11.49 -5.02
C VAL A 275 24.33 -11.29 -3.71
N GLY A 276 24.44 -12.34 -2.92
CA GLY A 276 25.03 -12.26 -1.60
C GLY A 276 24.27 -11.31 -0.67
N ALA A 277 24.91 -10.25 -0.19
CA ALA A 277 24.28 -9.21 0.62
C ALA A 277 23.61 -8.10 -0.22
N PHE A 278 23.73 -8.15 -1.55
CA PHE A 278 23.09 -7.18 -2.43
C PHE A 278 21.74 -7.70 -2.95
N ILE A 279 20.79 -6.80 -3.18
CA ILE A 279 19.57 -7.01 -3.94
C ILE A 279 19.57 -5.99 -5.07
N LEU A 280 19.85 -6.44 -6.29
CA LEU A 280 19.76 -5.59 -7.48
C LEU A 280 18.31 -5.49 -7.93
N LYS A 281 17.92 -4.32 -8.44
CA LYS A 281 16.56 -4.02 -8.89
C LYS A 281 16.58 -3.34 -10.25
N ALA A 282 15.66 -3.73 -11.12
CA ALA A 282 15.41 -3.05 -12.38
C ALA A 282 13.91 -3.14 -12.71
N GLY A 283 13.40 -2.16 -13.45
CA GLY A 283 12.01 -2.20 -13.86
C GLY A 283 11.65 -1.10 -14.84
N TYR A 284 10.49 -1.30 -15.46
CA TYR A 284 9.89 -0.39 -16.41
C TYR A 284 8.39 -0.31 -16.17
N VAL A 285 7.83 0.88 -16.26
CA VAL A 285 6.40 1.14 -16.20
C VAL A 285 6.01 2.05 -17.36
N ALA A 286 4.87 1.76 -18.00
CA ALA A 286 4.31 2.60 -19.04
C ALA A 286 2.80 2.73 -18.84
N GLY A 287 2.27 3.91 -19.11
CA GLY A 287 0.86 4.21 -19.14
C GLY A 287 0.49 4.91 -20.43
N THR A 288 -0.63 4.50 -21.00
CA THR A 288 -1.24 5.07 -22.19
C THR A 288 -2.61 5.66 -21.85
N SER A 289 -2.97 6.71 -22.54
CA SER A 289 -4.26 7.38 -22.37
C SER A 289 -4.97 7.46 -23.73
N ASN A 290 -6.31 7.40 -23.71
CA ASN A 290 -7.14 7.66 -24.90
C ASN A 290 -7.12 9.14 -25.34
N LEU A 291 -6.53 10.03 -24.51
CA LEU A 291 -6.34 11.44 -24.86
C LEU A 291 -4.95 11.64 -25.48
N PRO A 292 -4.81 12.52 -26.50
CA PRO A 292 -3.54 12.77 -27.17
C PRO A 292 -2.50 13.41 -26.22
N ASN A 293 -1.21 13.08 -26.44
CA ASN A 293 -0.07 13.64 -25.71
C ASN A 293 -0.18 13.44 -24.18
N LYS A 294 -0.61 12.25 -23.77
CA LYS A 294 -0.81 11.90 -22.36
C LYS A 294 -0.08 10.62 -21.93
N ASP A 295 0.70 10.04 -22.80
CA ASP A 295 1.49 8.85 -22.50
C ASP A 295 2.63 9.16 -21.54
N ALA A 296 2.96 8.21 -20.68
CA ALA A 296 4.06 8.34 -19.74
C ALA A 296 4.75 6.99 -19.52
N ASN A 297 6.04 7.05 -19.27
CA ASN A 297 6.79 5.85 -18.89
C ASN A 297 7.91 6.20 -17.92
N LYS A 298 8.49 5.19 -17.29
CA LYS A 298 9.67 5.35 -16.46
C LYS A 298 10.49 4.07 -16.44
N PHE A 299 11.80 4.20 -16.54
CA PHE A 299 12.76 3.15 -16.24
C PHE A 299 13.36 3.38 -14.85
N GLY A 300 13.50 2.32 -14.07
CA GLY A 300 14.13 2.31 -12.76
C GLY A 300 15.24 1.28 -12.66
N ILE A 301 16.36 1.65 -12.07
CA ILE A 301 17.45 0.75 -11.71
C ILE A 301 18.00 1.11 -10.35
N GLY A 302 18.48 0.13 -9.59
CA GLY A 302 19.08 0.37 -8.30
C GLY A 302 19.33 -0.90 -7.51
N GLY A 303 19.50 -0.74 -6.20
CA GLY A 303 19.73 -1.87 -5.33
C GLY A 303 19.85 -1.48 -3.87
N GLU A 304 19.92 -2.51 -3.08
CA GLU A 304 20.12 -2.46 -1.63
C GLU A 304 21.33 -3.30 -1.24
N TYR A 305 22.06 -2.84 -0.23
CA TYR A 305 23.08 -3.60 0.47
C TYR A 305 22.61 -3.88 1.89
N LEU A 306 22.41 -5.14 2.22
CA LEU A 306 21.90 -5.58 3.51
C LEU A 306 22.99 -5.60 4.54
N LEU A 307 23.01 -4.64 5.47
CA LEU A 307 23.90 -4.62 6.65
C LEU A 307 23.43 -5.63 7.70
N SER A 308 22.11 -5.85 7.78
CA SER A 308 21.48 -6.84 8.65
C SER A 308 20.09 -7.18 8.10
N LYS A 309 19.34 -8.07 8.81
CA LYS A 309 17.92 -8.34 8.49
C LYS A 309 17.00 -7.11 8.60
N ARG A 310 17.44 -6.06 9.30
CA ARG A 310 16.63 -4.87 9.61
C ARG A 310 17.22 -3.58 9.06
N THR A 311 18.47 -3.58 8.59
CA THR A 311 19.16 -2.37 8.15
C THR A 311 19.76 -2.58 6.78
N SER A 312 19.45 -1.68 5.84
CA SER A 312 20.05 -1.67 4.51
C SER A 312 20.46 -0.27 4.08
N LEU A 313 21.51 -0.21 3.26
CA LEU A 313 21.84 0.95 2.45
C LEU A 313 21.19 0.77 1.08
N TYR A 314 20.80 1.84 0.44
CA TYR A 314 20.20 1.78 -0.90
C TYR A 314 20.70 2.89 -1.82
N SER A 315 20.64 2.63 -3.12
CA SER A 315 20.80 3.65 -4.15
C SER A 315 19.99 3.28 -5.39
N ASN A 316 19.25 4.23 -5.94
CA ASN A 316 18.41 4.03 -7.10
C ASN A 316 18.43 5.23 -8.04
N VAL A 317 18.09 4.97 -9.29
CA VAL A 317 17.89 5.98 -10.33
C VAL A 317 16.54 5.69 -11.01
N GLY A 318 15.76 6.72 -11.25
CA GLY A 318 14.52 6.68 -12.02
C GLY A 318 14.57 7.70 -13.15
N ALA A 319 14.38 7.22 -14.37
CA ALA A 319 14.39 8.03 -15.59
C ALA A 319 12.99 8.04 -16.22
N PRO A 320 12.19 9.12 -16.04
CA PRO A 320 10.90 9.27 -16.68
C PRO A 320 11.03 9.61 -18.18
N GLY A 321 9.98 9.29 -18.95
CA GLY A 321 9.86 9.56 -20.38
C GLY A 321 8.40 9.65 -20.81
N GLY A 322 8.16 9.86 -22.10
CA GLY A 322 6.83 10.04 -22.67
C GLY A 322 6.35 11.50 -22.64
N ASP A 323 5.15 11.73 -23.12
CA ASP A 323 4.57 13.07 -23.30
C ASP A 323 4.39 13.83 -21.98
N ARG A 324 4.19 13.10 -20.89
CA ARG A 324 4.04 13.68 -19.54
C ARG A 324 5.36 14.00 -18.84
N ALA A 325 6.49 13.60 -19.41
CA ALA A 325 7.82 13.88 -18.88
C ALA A 325 8.29 15.27 -19.31
N THR A 326 7.62 16.32 -18.83
CA THR A 326 7.92 17.72 -19.16
C THR A 326 8.38 18.51 -17.93
N GLY A 327 9.26 19.49 -18.13
CA GLY A 327 9.81 20.29 -17.04
C GLY A 327 10.54 19.42 -16.02
N THR A 328 10.42 19.74 -14.72
CA THR A 328 11.04 18.97 -13.63
C THR A 328 10.44 17.56 -13.45
N ALA A 329 9.30 17.26 -14.06
CA ALA A 329 8.71 15.91 -14.08
C ALA A 329 9.48 14.97 -15.01
N GLY A 330 10.16 15.50 -16.04
CA GLY A 330 11.03 14.77 -16.96
C GLY A 330 12.45 14.53 -16.46
N ASP A 331 12.82 15.10 -15.32
CA ASP A 331 14.18 14.97 -14.81
C ASP A 331 14.46 13.53 -14.30
N THR A 332 15.62 13.02 -14.69
CA THR A 332 16.15 11.80 -14.05
C THR A 332 16.45 12.09 -12.58
N LYS A 333 15.92 11.25 -11.71
CA LYS A 333 16.07 11.35 -10.26
C LYS A 333 16.95 10.24 -9.72
N PHE A 334 17.66 10.56 -8.66
CA PHE A 334 18.40 9.57 -7.88
C PHE A 334 18.00 9.61 -6.41
N ASP A 335 18.21 8.52 -5.71
CA ASP A 335 18.21 8.46 -4.25
C ASP A 335 19.37 7.62 -3.73
N ILE A 336 19.84 7.94 -2.54
CA ILE A 336 20.80 7.17 -1.76
C ILE A 336 20.53 7.37 -0.28
N GLY A 337 20.51 6.29 0.51
CA GLY A 337 20.18 6.43 1.91
C GLY A 337 20.32 5.13 2.69
N ILE A 338 19.78 5.19 3.91
CA ILE A 338 19.74 4.09 4.87
C ILE A 338 18.32 3.90 5.37
N THR A 339 17.87 2.66 5.47
CA THR A 339 16.63 2.30 6.15
C THR A 339 16.88 1.34 7.30
N HIS A 340 16.14 1.52 8.40
CA HIS A 340 16.16 0.64 9.56
C HIS A 340 14.73 0.27 9.98
N LYS A 341 14.48 -1.03 10.18
CA LYS A 341 13.20 -1.58 10.67
C LYS A 341 13.34 -2.02 12.12
N PHE A 342 12.35 -1.78 12.96
CA PHE A 342 12.33 -2.15 14.37
C PHE A 342 11.02 -2.80 14.80
#